data_0a4b0e57f8482ff2d1f18ba797c7e73e
#
_entry.id   0a4b0e57f8482ff2d1f18ba797c7e73e
#
_cell.length_a   1.000
_cell.length_b   1.000
_cell.length_c   1.000
_cell.angle_alpha   90.00
_cell.angle_beta   90.00
_cell.angle_gamma   90.00
#
_symmetry.space_group_name_H-M   'P 1'
#
loop_
_entity.id
_entity.type
_entity.pdbx_description
1 polymer ?
#
loop_
_entity_poly.entity_id
_entity_poly.type
_entity_poly.pdbx_seq_one_letter_code
_entity_poly.pdbx_strand_id
1 'polypeptide(L)'
;MAVYSKKVIENGRLNTLLYNRMYAKLLGRQTTGNASSATGIEPKGLYIAPGTISNEELLKALGDGLYLTSLQGLHAGANVQSGDFSLQADGFLVEKGVKTAPVKNFTVAGNFFQLLKQVTAVSSEVKFGVGSDYGAPDVLLSGMAISGK
;
A
#
# COMPACT_ATOMS: atom_id res chain seq x y z
N MET A 1 11.74 -18.86 16.95
CA MET A 1 10.94 -19.53 15.90
C MET A 1 11.02 -18.67 14.65
N ALA A 2 11.28 -19.28 13.52
CA ALA A 2 11.44 -18.54 12.26
C ALA A 2 10.10 -17.96 11.77
N VAL A 3 10.14 -16.79 11.12
CA VAL A 3 9.02 -16.24 10.37
C VAL A 3 8.80 -17.11 9.12
N TYR A 4 7.57 -17.33 8.75
CA TYR A 4 7.21 -18.07 7.53
C TYR A 4 6.21 -17.25 6.69
N SER A 5 6.18 -17.52 5.40
CA SER A 5 5.25 -16.86 4.47
C SER A 5 3.80 -17.24 4.82
N LYS A 6 2.92 -16.23 4.92
CA LYS A 6 1.50 -16.41 5.21
C LYS A 6 0.66 -15.31 4.57
N LYS A 7 -0.53 -15.67 4.14
CA LYS A 7 -1.52 -14.71 3.64
C LYS A 7 -2.32 -14.16 4.83
N VAL A 8 -2.09 -12.90 5.17
CA VAL A 8 -2.79 -12.21 6.27
C VAL A 8 -4.20 -11.83 5.82
N ILE A 9 -4.30 -11.20 4.66
CA ILE A 9 -5.58 -10.84 4.02
C ILE A 9 -5.59 -11.45 2.62
N GLU A 10 -6.69 -12.08 2.25
CA GLU A 10 -6.89 -12.64 0.92
C GLU A 10 -8.34 -12.45 0.49
N ASN A 11 -8.56 -11.93 -0.71
CA ASN A 11 -9.89 -11.65 -1.27
C ASN A 11 -10.77 -10.80 -0.32
N GLY A 12 -10.18 -9.79 0.32
CA GLY A 12 -10.87 -8.93 1.28
C GLY A 12 -11.19 -9.58 2.63
N ARG A 13 -10.70 -10.79 2.88
CA ARG A 13 -10.94 -11.54 4.11
C ARG A 13 -9.67 -11.64 4.95
N LEU A 14 -9.77 -11.35 6.24
CA LEU A 14 -8.70 -11.55 7.21
C LEU A 14 -8.58 -13.05 7.53
N ASN A 15 -7.48 -13.67 7.08
CA ASN A 15 -7.24 -15.12 7.25
C ASN A 15 -6.54 -15.43 8.59
N THR A 16 -5.66 -14.55 9.05
CA THR A 16 -4.92 -14.76 10.29
C THR A 16 -4.55 -13.45 10.96
N LEU A 17 -4.43 -13.49 12.28
CA LEU A 17 -3.79 -12.45 13.07
C LEU A 17 -2.33 -12.84 13.30
N LEU A 18 -1.49 -11.87 13.60
CA LEU A 18 -0.11 -12.10 13.96
C LEU A 18 -0.02 -12.37 15.47
N TYR A 19 0.75 -13.40 15.86
CA TYR A 19 0.91 -13.81 17.25
C TYR A 19 2.38 -13.95 17.62
N ASN A 20 2.76 -13.44 18.80
CA ASN A 20 3.94 -13.91 19.52
C ASN A 20 3.60 -15.17 20.32
N ARG A 21 4.57 -15.73 21.06
CA ARG A 21 4.36 -16.95 21.85
C ARG A 21 3.39 -16.75 23.01
N MET A 22 3.43 -15.57 23.65
CA MET A 22 2.59 -15.24 24.80
C MET A 22 1.11 -15.19 24.40
N TYR A 23 0.77 -14.38 23.40
CA TYR A 23 -0.62 -14.27 22.93
C TYR A 23 -1.11 -15.55 22.25
N ALA A 24 -0.26 -16.26 21.55
CA ALA A 24 -0.63 -17.56 21.00
C ALA A 24 -1.06 -18.53 22.10
N LYS A 25 -0.29 -18.63 23.18
CA LYS A 25 -0.62 -19.48 24.34
C LYS A 25 -1.94 -19.01 25.02
N LEU A 26 -2.09 -17.69 25.24
CA LEU A 26 -3.27 -17.11 25.88
C LEU A 26 -4.56 -17.43 25.10
N LEU A 27 -4.49 -17.42 23.78
CA LEU A 27 -5.64 -17.59 22.89
C LEU A 27 -5.79 -19.00 22.32
N GLY A 28 -5.01 -19.98 22.82
CA GLY A 28 -5.04 -21.36 22.33
C GLY A 28 -4.67 -21.48 20.85
N ARG A 29 -3.78 -20.61 20.35
CA ARG A 29 -3.32 -20.57 18.96
C ARG A 29 -1.84 -20.95 18.84
N GLN A 30 -1.38 -21.09 17.62
CA GLN A 30 0.06 -21.24 17.34
C GLN A 30 0.68 -19.87 17.05
N THR A 31 1.94 -19.69 17.49
CA THR A 31 2.67 -18.46 17.18
C THR A 31 2.95 -18.35 15.68
N THR A 32 2.85 -17.13 15.16
CA THR A 32 3.15 -16.82 13.76
C THR A 32 4.60 -16.38 13.53
N GLY A 33 5.43 -16.38 14.58
CA GLY A 33 6.83 -15.97 14.51
C GLY A 33 7.05 -14.45 14.46
N ASN A 34 6.03 -13.66 14.76
CA ASN A 34 6.03 -12.19 14.62
C ASN A 34 6.33 -11.45 15.93
N ALA A 35 7.09 -12.04 16.84
CA ALA A 35 7.51 -11.35 18.05
C ALA A 35 8.58 -10.29 17.75
N SER A 36 8.36 -9.04 18.19
CA SER A 36 9.37 -7.98 18.22
C SER A 36 10.00 -7.82 19.60
N SER A 37 9.27 -8.22 20.65
CA SER A 37 9.74 -8.27 22.05
C SER A 37 8.97 -9.36 22.79
N ALA A 38 9.14 -9.44 24.12
CA ALA A 38 8.40 -10.37 24.97
C ALA A 38 6.88 -10.23 24.81
N THR A 39 6.37 -9.00 24.68
CA THR A 39 4.96 -8.68 24.53
C THR A 39 4.61 -8.06 23.16
N GLY A 40 5.61 -7.60 22.40
CA GLY A 40 5.43 -6.94 21.11
C GLY A 40 5.15 -7.91 19.97
N ILE A 41 4.34 -7.45 19.04
CA ILE A 41 4.06 -8.16 17.78
C ILE A 41 4.30 -7.18 16.64
N GLU A 42 5.07 -7.59 15.64
CA GLU A 42 5.41 -6.78 14.49
C GLU A 42 5.37 -7.61 13.20
N PRO A 43 4.73 -7.09 12.13
CA PRO A 43 4.84 -7.71 10.83
C PRO A 43 6.27 -7.58 10.31
N LYS A 44 6.78 -8.64 9.67
CA LYS A 44 8.09 -8.64 8.99
C LYS A 44 7.89 -9.05 7.56
N GLY A 45 8.40 -8.22 6.63
CA GLY A 45 8.25 -8.47 5.21
C GLY A 45 6.79 -8.47 4.74
N LEU A 46 5.96 -7.52 5.25
CA LEU A 46 4.56 -7.41 4.83
C LEU A 46 4.49 -6.70 3.48
N TYR A 47 3.86 -7.33 2.51
CA TYR A 47 3.70 -6.73 1.19
C TYR A 47 2.35 -7.07 0.55
N ILE A 48 1.92 -6.20 -0.35
CA ILE A 48 0.78 -6.48 -1.22
C ILE A 48 1.25 -7.43 -2.32
N ALA A 49 0.52 -8.52 -2.52
CA ALA A 49 0.86 -9.50 -3.55
C ALA A 49 0.87 -8.84 -4.94
N PRO A 50 1.86 -9.17 -5.79
CA PRO A 50 1.91 -8.63 -7.13
C PRO A 50 0.75 -9.11 -8.00
N GLY A 51 0.38 -8.28 -8.97
CA GLY A 51 -0.50 -8.65 -10.07
C GLY A 51 0.26 -9.36 -11.20
N THR A 52 -0.29 -9.31 -12.39
CA THR A 52 0.24 -10.02 -13.56
C THR A 52 0.75 -9.10 -14.66
N ILE A 53 0.41 -7.82 -14.63
CA ILE A 53 0.76 -6.86 -15.69
C ILE A 53 2.06 -6.11 -15.35
N SER A 54 2.81 -5.72 -16.36
CA SER A 54 4.02 -4.91 -16.18
C SER A 54 3.67 -3.46 -15.81
N ASN A 55 4.65 -2.72 -15.28
CA ASN A 55 4.49 -1.28 -15.00
C ASN A 55 4.19 -0.48 -16.27
N GLU A 56 4.73 -0.90 -17.41
CA GLU A 56 4.45 -0.25 -18.71
C GLU A 56 3.00 -0.47 -19.16
N GLU A 57 2.48 -1.68 -18.99
CA GLU A 57 1.07 -1.98 -19.28
C GLU A 57 0.14 -1.23 -18.34
N LEU A 58 0.54 -1.06 -17.06
CA LEU A 58 -0.20 -0.27 -16.09
C LEU A 58 -0.30 1.21 -16.52
N LEU A 59 0.80 1.81 -16.99
CA LEU A 59 0.81 3.17 -17.52
C LEU A 59 -0.03 3.31 -18.80
N LYS A 60 0.03 2.32 -19.70
CA LYS A 60 -0.85 2.30 -20.88
C LYS A 60 -2.33 2.19 -20.50
N ALA A 61 -2.66 1.40 -19.48
CA ALA A 61 -4.02 1.29 -18.97
C ALA A 61 -4.51 2.57 -18.27
N LEU A 62 -3.60 3.33 -17.63
CA LEU A 62 -3.90 4.66 -17.09
C LEU A 62 -4.29 5.64 -18.21
N GLY A 63 -3.61 5.58 -19.37
CA GLY A 63 -3.81 6.52 -20.47
C GLY A 63 -3.33 7.92 -20.10
N ASP A 64 -4.26 8.79 -19.68
CA ASP A 64 -3.98 10.15 -19.21
C ASP A 64 -4.26 10.25 -17.72
N GLY A 65 -3.30 10.80 -16.95
CA GLY A 65 -3.44 10.90 -15.49
C GLY A 65 -2.15 11.28 -14.79
N LEU A 66 -2.01 10.85 -13.54
CA LEU A 66 -0.84 11.11 -12.70
C LEU A 66 -0.23 9.81 -12.20
N TYR A 67 1.08 9.71 -12.30
CA TYR A 67 1.88 8.68 -11.65
C TYR A 67 2.51 9.27 -10.38
N LEU A 68 2.02 8.87 -9.21
CA LEU A 68 2.51 9.35 -7.92
C LEU A 68 3.80 8.61 -7.54
N THR A 69 4.81 9.35 -7.12
CA THR A 69 6.10 8.80 -6.67
C THR A 69 6.34 8.97 -5.18
N SER A 70 5.71 9.99 -4.58
CA SER A 70 5.80 10.21 -3.14
C SER A 70 4.52 10.80 -2.57
N LEU A 71 4.26 10.48 -1.31
CA LEU A 71 3.22 11.07 -0.48
C LEU A 71 3.85 11.58 0.81
N GLN A 72 3.49 12.80 1.21
CA GLN A 72 4.04 13.44 2.40
C GLN A 72 2.92 13.86 3.34
N GLY A 73 3.25 13.93 4.63
CA GLY A 73 2.31 14.42 5.64
C GLY A 73 1.32 13.38 6.17
N LEU A 74 1.57 12.08 6.02
CA LEU A 74 0.69 11.00 6.50
C LEU A 74 0.31 11.13 7.98
N HIS A 75 1.24 11.61 8.84
CA HIS A 75 1.02 11.74 10.28
C HIS A 75 0.02 12.84 10.67
N ALA A 76 -0.20 13.83 9.79
CA ALA A 76 -1.10 14.97 10.03
C ALA A 76 -2.27 15.00 9.05
N GLY A 77 -2.08 14.51 7.82
CA GLY A 77 -3.05 14.57 6.74
C GLY A 77 -3.87 13.31 6.53
N ALA A 78 -3.72 12.28 7.36
CA ALA A 78 -4.50 11.05 7.26
C ALA A 78 -5.15 10.68 8.60
N ASN A 79 -6.43 10.33 8.55
CA ASN A 79 -7.18 9.81 9.69
C ASN A 79 -7.34 8.30 9.56
N VAL A 80 -6.63 7.54 10.39
CA VAL A 80 -6.64 6.07 10.34
C VAL A 80 -7.98 5.44 10.72
N GLN A 81 -8.85 6.16 11.42
CA GLN A 81 -10.16 5.65 11.84
C GLN A 81 -11.21 5.83 10.73
N SER A 82 -11.31 7.03 10.15
CA SER A 82 -12.25 7.31 9.06
C SER A 82 -11.71 6.87 7.70
N GLY A 83 -10.40 6.79 7.54
CA GLY A 83 -9.73 6.54 6.27
C GLY A 83 -9.55 7.78 5.40
N ASP A 84 -10.02 8.95 5.84
CA ASP A 84 -9.89 10.18 5.07
C ASP A 84 -8.45 10.68 5.06
N PHE A 85 -8.02 11.18 3.93
CA PHE A 85 -6.69 11.77 3.80
C PHE A 85 -6.69 12.99 2.87
N SER A 86 -5.74 13.89 3.14
CA SER A 86 -5.35 15.00 2.28
C SER A 86 -3.84 15.16 2.40
N LEU A 87 -3.11 14.78 1.38
CA LEU A 87 -1.66 14.60 1.42
C LEU A 87 -0.99 15.38 0.31
N GLN A 88 0.19 15.89 0.58
CA GLN A 88 1.05 16.44 -0.46
C GLN A 88 1.66 15.30 -1.26
N ALA A 89 1.73 15.47 -2.58
CA ALA A 89 2.24 14.47 -3.50
C ALA A 89 3.22 15.06 -4.51
N ASP A 90 4.14 14.22 -4.96
CA ASP A 90 4.98 14.46 -6.14
C ASP A 90 4.82 13.30 -7.12
N GLY A 91 5.06 13.56 -8.39
CA GLY A 91 4.90 12.54 -9.41
C GLY A 91 5.18 13.02 -10.81
N PHE A 92 4.57 12.37 -11.76
CA PHE A 92 4.67 12.68 -13.19
C PHE A 92 3.28 12.78 -13.81
N LEU A 93 3.12 13.73 -14.70
CA LEU A 93 2.01 13.74 -15.65
C LEU A 93 2.20 12.57 -16.61
N VAL A 94 1.13 11.86 -16.88
CA VAL A 94 1.10 10.75 -17.84
C VAL A 94 0.12 11.14 -18.95
N GLU A 95 0.60 11.08 -20.19
CA GLU A 95 -0.19 11.33 -21.39
C GLU A 95 -0.03 10.15 -22.34
N LYS A 96 -1.13 9.57 -22.76
CA LYS A 96 -1.16 8.38 -23.64
C LYS A 96 -0.29 7.22 -23.12
N GLY A 97 -0.26 7.05 -21.79
CA GLY A 97 0.52 5.99 -21.14
C GLY A 97 2.02 6.28 -21.01
N VAL A 98 2.47 7.50 -21.27
CA VAL A 98 3.89 7.91 -21.17
C VAL A 98 4.04 9.01 -20.14
N LYS A 99 5.05 8.90 -19.29
CA LYS A 99 5.40 9.96 -18.33
C LYS A 99 6.00 11.14 -19.10
N THR A 100 5.38 12.32 -19.03
CA THR A 100 5.78 13.49 -19.84
C THR A 100 6.47 14.57 -19.02
N ALA A 101 5.89 15.00 -17.90
CA ALA A 101 6.44 16.08 -17.09
C ALA A 101 6.42 15.75 -15.60
N PRO A 102 7.47 16.13 -14.83
CA PRO A 102 7.42 16.05 -13.39
C PRO A 102 6.46 17.08 -12.82
N VAL A 103 5.64 16.66 -11.85
CA VAL A 103 4.71 17.53 -11.11
C VAL A 103 5.04 17.41 -9.63
N LYS A 104 5.13 18.55 -8.93
CA LYS A 104 5.51 18.61 -7.53
C LYS A 104 4.53 19.44 -6.71
N ASN A 105 4.49 19.15 -5.42
CA ASN A 105 3.75 19.95 -4.44
C ASN A 105 2.26 20.10 -4.75
N PHE A 106 1.63 19.08 -5.31
CA PHE A 106 0.18 19.05 -5.45
C PHE A 106 -0.45 18.26 -4.31
N THR A 107 -1.75 18.43 -4.11
CA THR A 107 -2.50 17.74 -3.07
C THR A 107 -3.32 16.62 -3.68
N VAL A 108 -3.28 15.45 -3.06
CA VAL A 108 -4.20 14.34 -3.33
C VAL A 108 -5.06 14.10 -2.10
N ALA A 109 -6.36 13.98 -2.29
CA ALA A 109 -7.30 13.75 -1.21
C ALA A 109 -8.31 12.66 -1.58
N GLY A 110 -8.79 11.95 -0.57
CA GLY A 110 -9.74 10.88 -0.74
C GLY A 110 -10.00 10.12 0.55
N ASN A 111 -10.63 8.96 0.39
CA ASN A 111 -10.83 8.03 1.50
C ASN A 111 -10.20 6.68 1.16
N PHE A 112 -9.29 6.22 1.99
CA PHE A 112 -8.49 5.00 1.77
C PHE A 112 -9.39 3.76 1.56
N PHE A 113 -10.45 3.60 2.36
CA PHE A 113 -11.33 2.45 2.22
C PHE A 113 -12.15 2.46 0.92
N GLN A 114 -12.42 3.65 0.39
CA GLN A 114 -13.06 3.77 -0.91
C GLN A 114 -12.06 3.50 -2.05
N LEU A 115 -10.82 4.00 -1.93
CA LEU A 115 -9.76 3.75 -2.93
C LEU A 115 -9.47 2.25 -3.09
N LEU A 116 -9.47 1.48 -2.01
CA LEU A 116 -9.28 0.02 -2.08
C LEU A 116 -10.31 -0.67 -2.98
N LYS A 117 -11.52 -0.11 -3.09
CA LYS A 117 -12.59 -0.62 -3.97
C LYS A 117 -12.45 -0.15 -5.42
N GLN A 118 -11.60 0.85 -5.65
CA GLN A 118 -11.39 1.47 -6.96
C GLN A 118 -10.09 1.03 -7.62
N VAL A 119 -9.35 0.14 -7.00
CA VAL A 119 -8.17 -0.50 -7.61
C VAL A 119 -8.62 -1.39 -8.76
N THR A 120 -8.18 -1.05 -9.97
CA THR A 120 -8.56 -1.76 -11.20
C THR A 120 -7.45 -2.68 -11.71
N ALA A 121 -6.19 -2.37 -11.40
CA ALA A 121 -5.05 -3.17 -11.81
C ALA A 121 -3.89 -3.02 -10.80
N VAL A 122 -3.05 -4.05 -10.75
CA VAL A 122 -1.89 -4.15 -9.86
C VAL A 122 -0.72 -4.67 -10.68
N SER A 123 0.45 -4.04 -10.56
CA SER A 123 1.64 -4.45 -11.32
C SER A 123 2.27 -5.72 -10.78
N SER A 124 3.08 -6.36 -11.61
CA SER A 124 3.79 -7.61 -11.28
C SER A 124 5.05 -7.39 -10.44
N GLU A 125 5.49 -6.15 -10.25
CA GLU A 125 6.72 -5.81 -9.56
C GLU A 125 6.43 -5.21 -8.17
N VAL A 126 6.90 -5.89 -7.11
CA VAL A 126 6.80 -5.39 -5.74
C VAL A 126 8.03 -4.56 -5.41
N LYS A 127 7.82 -3.33 -4.95
CA LYS A 127 8.86 -2.41 -4.51
C LYS A 127 8.85 -2.29 -2.99
N PHE A 128 10.03 -2.39 -2.40
CA PHE A 128 10.24 -2.13 -0.97
C PHE A 128 10.93 -0.79 -0.79
N GLY A 129 10.47 0.00 0.16
CA GLY A 129 11.17 1.24 0.55
C GLY A 129 12.55 0.92 1.12
N VAL A 130 13.49 1.84 0.96
CA VAL A 130 14.84 1.69 1.53
C VAL A 130 14.76 1.53 3.05
N GLY A 131 15.26 0.42 3.58
CA GLY A 131 15.19 0.09 5.00
C GLY A 131 13.78 -0.23 5.53
N SER A 132 12.83 -0.50 4.65
CA SER A 132 11.44 -0.82 5.01
C SER A 132 11.16 -2.32 4.88
N ASP A 133 10.46 -2.87 5.87
CA ASP A 133 9.88 -4.22 5.82
C ASP A 133 8.52 -4.27 5.09
N TYR A 134 8.09 -3.14 4.52
CA TYR A 134 6.82 -3.03 3.81
C TYR A 134 7.05 -2.86 2.32
N GLY A 135 6.33 -3.64 1.51
CA GLY A 135 6.40 -3.61 0.06
C GLY A 135 5.03 -3.50 -0.61
N ALA A 136 5.00 -2.85 -1.76
CA ALA A 136 3.81 -2.79 -2.58
C ALA A 136 4.18 -2.73 -4.08
N PRO A 137 3.36 -3.32 -4.94
CA PRO A 137 3.40 -3.06 -6.37
C PRO A 137 2.78 -1.70 -6.69
N ASP A 138 3.01 -1.20 -7.90
CA ASP A 138 2.25 -0.06 -8.40
C ASP A 138 0.79 -0.47 -8.61
N VAL A 139 -0.14 0.42 -8.28
CA VAL A 139 -1.57 0.18 -8.41
C VAL A 139 -2.23 1.25 -9.29
N LEU A 140 -3.14 0.81 -10.15
CA LEU A 140 -4.00 1.70 -10.92
C LEU A 140 -5.32 1.86 -10.19
N LEU A 141 -5.68 3.09 -9.91
CA LEU A 141 -6.93 3.41 -9.24
C LEU A 141 -7.51 4.74 -9.77
N SER A 142 -8.76 4.98 -9.48
CA SER A 142 -9.48 6.22 -9.79
C SER A 142 -10.06 6.84 -8.53
N GLY A 143 -10.69 8.00 -8.65
CA GLY A 143 -11.51 8.59 -7.60
C GLY A 143 -10.77 9.40 -6.54
N MET A 144 -9.48 9.71 -6.72
CA MET A 144 -8.80 10.72 -5.90
C MET A 144 -9.12 12.13 -6.38
N ALA A 145 -9.36 13.04 -5.45
CA ALA A 145 -9.37 14.46 -5.74
C ALA A 145 -7.93 14.98 -5.83
N ILE A 146 -7.63 15.75 -6.87
CA ILE A 146 -6.32 16.31 -7.11
C ILE A 146 -6.45 17.82 -7.16
N SER A 147 -5.62 18.54 -6.41
CA SER A 147 -5.58 19.99 -6.35
C SER A 147 -4.13 20.48 -6.37
N GLY A 148 -3.87 21.51 -7.16
CA GLY A 148 -2.56 22.13 -7.31
C GLY A 148 -2.57 23.13 -8.46
N LYS A 149 -1.53 23.97 -8.52
CA LYS A 149 -1.28 24.89 -9.64
C LYS A 149 -0.18 24.35 -10.51
#